data_38ea3c3b6da0a4304a307e0b0032a67c
#
_entry.id   38ea3c3b6da0a4304a307e0b0032a67c
#
_cell.length_a   1.000
_cell.length_b   1.000
_cell.length_c   1.000
_cell.angle_alpha   90.00
_cell.angle_beta   90.00
_cell.angle_gamma   90.00
#
_symmetry.space_group_name_H-M   'P 1'
#
loop_
_entity.id
_entity.type
_entity.pdbx_description
1 polymer ?
#
loop_
_entity_poly.entity_id
_entity_poly.type
_entity_poly.pdbx_seq_one_letter_code
_entity_poly.pdbx_strand_id
1 'polypeptide(L)'
;MKSRSKAEPPTSPKGVYANYFEVGHTAFEIVLDFGQRYGAAAAPCHTRIVTSPVYAQALLETLRESLEQYTAAFGAVGEPRPAGKPHRDR
;
A
#
# COMPACT_ATOMS: atom_id res chain seq x y z
N MET A 1 12.11 -4.53 19.95
CA MET A 1 11.95 -4.09 19.69
C MET A 1 11.38 -4.17 19.95
N LYS A 2 11.26 -3.95 20.10
CA LYS A 2 10.87 -3.70 20.13
C LYS A 2 10.29 -3.28 19.75
N SER A 3 9.71 -3.40 19.64
CA SER A 3 9.28 -2.80 19.16
C SER A 3 9.34 -1.79 19.23
N ARG A 4 9.56 -1.74 18.74
CA ARG A 4 9.63 -0.59 18.72
C ARG A 4 8.53 0.06 19.20
N SER A 5 8.66 0.75 19.99
CA SER A 5 7.60 1.41 20.53
C SER A 5 6.89 2.19 19.50
N LYS A 6 5.70 2.51 19.73
CA LYS A 6 5.00 3.28 18.84
C LYS A 6 5.28 4.72 18.97
N ALA A 7 5.93 5.13 20.03
CA ALA A 7 6.34 6.49 20.11
C ALA A 7 7.30 6.72 18.98
N GLU A 8 7.03 7.67 18.16
CA GLU A 8 7.81 7.84 17.00
C GLU A 8 9.10 8.50 17.30
N PRO A 9 10.19 7.99 16.85
CA PRO A 9 11.42 8.74 16.95
C PRO A 9 11.35 9.97 16.09
N PRO A 10 12.10 11.00 16.41
CA PRO A 10 12.07 12.18 15.55
C PRO A 10 12.46 11.93 14.13
N THR A 11 13.17 10.82 13.87
CA THR A 11 13.63 10.51 12.53
C THR A 11 12.69 9.59 11.77
N SER A 12 11.52 9.29 12.32
CA SER A 12 10.56 8.46 11.61
C SER A 12 10.15 9.10 10.32
N PRO A 13 9.94 8.28 9.27
CA PRO A 13 9.45 8.85 8.03
C PRO A 13 8.06 9.42 8.19
N LYS A 14 7.77 10.44 7.43
CA LYS A 14 6.42 10.93 7.37
C LYS A 14 5.55 9.98 6.60
N GLY A 15 4.28 9.94 6.95
CA GLY A 15 3.32 9.18 6.17
C GLY A 15 3.01 9.88 4.87
N VAL A 16 2.86 9.11 3.81
CA VAL A 16 2.48 9.62 2.51
C VAL A 16 1.27 8.84 2.05
N TYR A 17 0.21 9.55 1.75
CA TYR A 17 -1.01 8.88 1.33
C TYR A 17 -0.87 8.36 -0.09
N ALA A 18 -1.39 7.17 -0.34
CA ALA A 18 -1.39 6.60 -1.67
C ALA A 18 -2.69 5.86 -1.89
N ASN A 19 -3.27 6.04 -3.05
CA ASN A 19 -4.46 5.30 -3.44
C ASN A 19 -4.34 4.75 -4.86
N TYR A 20 -3.13 4.75 -5.40
CA TYR A 20 -2.85 4.22 -6.72
C TYR A 20 -1.53 3.47 -6.64
N PHE A 21 -1.50 2.30 -7.26
CA PHE A 21 -0.35 1.41 -7.13
C PHE A 21 -0.02 0.80 -8.48
N GLU A 22 1.28 0.65 -8.74
CA GLU A 22 1.76 -0.13 -9.86
C GLU A 22 2.85 -1.04 -9.36
N VAL A 23 2.88 -2.25 -9.90
CA VAL A 23 3.88 -3.23 -9.50
C VAL A 23 4.51 -3.79 -10.75
N GLY A 24 5.83 -3.76 -10.80
CA GLY A 24 6.57 -4.36 -11.89
C GLY A 24 7.62 -5.32 -11.34
N HIS A 25 8.25 -6.07 -12.23
CA HIS A 25 9.25 -6.99 -11.76
C HIS A 25 10.23 -7.34 -12.86
N THR A 26 11.40 -7.77 -12.43
CA THR A 26 12.34 -8.52 -13.24
C THR A 26 12.49 -9.89 -12.59
N ALA A 27 13.47 -10.66 -13.04
CA ALA A 27 13.74 -11.95 -12.39
C ALA A 27 14.29 -11.77 -10.98
N PHE A 28 14.80 -10.60 -10.65
CA PHE A 28 15.50 -10.40 -9.40
C PHE A 28 14.85 -9.39 -8.49
N GLU A 29 13.96 -8.56 -9.01
CA GLU A 29 13.43 -7.44 -8.25
C GLU A 29 11.95 -7.31 -8.42
N ILE A 30 11.32 -6.78 -7.39
CA ILE A 30 9.94 -6.32 -7.44
C ILE A 30 9.99 -4.81 -7.22
N VAL A 31 9.30 -4.09 -8.06
CA VAL A 31 9.24 -2.62 -7.97
C VAL A 31 7.81 -2.24 -7.61
N LEU A 32 7.66 -1.54 -6.52
CA LEU A 32 6.37 -1.09 -6.02
C LEU A 32 6.30 0.41 -6.18
N ASP A 33 5.37 0.89 -6.97
CA ASP A 33 5.17 2.32 -7.15
C ASP A 33 3.86 2.72 -6.53
N PHE A 34 3.90 3.82 -5.79
CA PHE A 34 2.76 4.35 -5.08
C PHE A 34 2.47 5.74 -5.58
N GLY A 35 1.21 6.05 -5.76
CA GLY A 35 0.83 7.37 -6.20
C GLY A 35 -0.50 7.77 -5.64
N GLN A 36 -0.93 8.92 -6.08
CA GLN A 36 -2.22 9.42 -5.65
C GLN A 36 -2.95 9.89 -6.88
N ARG A 37 -4.16 9.37 -7.06
CA ARG A 37 -4.96 9.71 -8.21
C ARG A 37 -6.13 10.56 -7.77
N TYR A 38 -6.36 11.62 -8.52
CA TYR A 38 -7.50 12.49 -8.32
C TYR A 38 -8.33 12.45 -9.59
N GLY A 39 -9.56 12.02 -9.46
CA GLY A 39 -10.41 11.96 -10.62
C GLY A 39 -9.88 10.96 -11.62
N ALA A 40 -10.13 11.25 -12.89
CA ALA A 40 -9.70 10.35 -13.97
C ALA A 40 -8.31 10.68 -14.49
N ALA A 41 -7.64 11.64 -13.91
CA ALA A 41 -6.33 12.03 -14.39
C ALA A 41 -5.33 10.94 -14.11
N ALA A 42 -4.27 10.90 -14.92
CA ALA A 42 -3.19 9.98 -14.68
C ALA A 42 -2.61 10.23 -13.31
N ALA A 43 -2.29 9.15 -12.63
CA ALA A 43 -1.78 9.24 -11.29
C ALA A 43 -0.27 9.37 -11.32
N PRO A 44 0.27 10.44 -10.76
CA PRO A 44 1.73 10.48 -10.62
C PRO A 44 2.15 9.57 -9.49
N CYS A 45 3.18 8.80 -9.72
CA CYS A 45 3.76 8.00 -8.66
C CYS A 45 4.78 8.84 -7.93
N HIS A 46 4.64 8.89 -6.62
CA HIS A 46 5.50 9.73 -5.80
C HIS A 46 6.51 8.92 -4.99
N THR A 47 6.34 7.61 -4.94
CA THR A 47 7.22 6.77 -4.10
C THR A 47 7.48 5.47 -4.82
N ARG A 48 8.74 5.09 -4.88
CA ARG A 48 9.12 3.82 -5.46
C ARG A 48 9.93 3.03 -4.44
N ILE A 49 9.54 1.80 -4.23
CA ILE A 49 10.24 0.87 -3.36
C ILE A 49 10.68 -0.30 -4.22
N VAL A 50 11.93 -0.67 -4.09
CA VAL A 50 12.47 -1.84 -4.79
C VAL A 50 12.83 -2.87 -3.73
N THR A 51 12.39 -4.09 -3.95
CA THR A 51 12.69 -5.18 -3.03
C THR A 51 12.87 -6.45 -3.82
N SER A 52 13.19 -7.53 -3.13
CA SER A 52 13.35 -8.82 -3.78
C SER A 52 12.01 -9.55 -3.81
N PRO A 53 11.89 -10.57 -4.68
CA PRO A 53 10.66 -11.36 -4.67
C PRO A 53 10.37 -12.01 -3.32
N VAL A 54 11.40 -12.44 -2.62
CA VAL A 54 11.21 -13.06 -1.31
C VAL A 54 10.60 -12.06 -0.32
N TYR A 55 11.12 -10.85 -0.30
CA TYR A 55 10.59 -9.86 0.63
C TYR A 55 9.24 -9.30 0.18
N ALA A 56 8.99 -9.30 -1.13
CA ALA A 56 7.64 -8.93 -1.59
C ALA A 56 6.62 -9.95 -1.11
N GLN A 57 6.98 -11.23 -1.11
CA GLN A 57 6.11 -12.26 -0.57
C GLN A 57 5.86 -12.03 0.92
N ALA A 58 6.91 -11.67 1.66
CA ALA A 58 6.75 -11.39 3.08
C ALA A 58 5.84 -10.19 3.30
N LEU A 59 5.96 -9.17 2.47
CA LEU A 59 5.08 -8.01 2.56
C LEU A 59 3.62 -8.41 2.34
N LEU A 60 3.38 -9.25 1.33
CA LEU A 60 2.03 -9.70 1.05
C LEU A 60 1.43 -10.39 2.27
N GLU A 61 2.19 -11.28 2.92
CA GLU A 61 1.67 -11.98 4.09
C GLU A 61 1.44 -11.03 5.26
N THR A 62 2.36 -10.10 5.47
CA THR A 62 2.24 -9.14 6.55
C THR A 62 1.00 -8.28 6.36
N LEU A 63 0.80 -7.83 5.13
CA LEU A 63 -0.35 -6.99 4.84
C LEU A 63 -1.65 -7.77 5.00
N ARG A 64 -1.65 -9.03 4.54
CA ARG A 64 -2.84 -9.86 4.68
C ARG A 64 -3.22 -10.04 6.14
N GLU A 65 -2.24 -10.31 6.99
CA GLU A 65 -2.50 -10.49 8.41
C GLU A 65 -3.08 -9.23 9.03
N SER A 66 -2.55 -8.08 8.65
CA SER A 66 -3.04 -6.84 9.20
C SER A 66 -4.48 -6.58 8.77
N LEU A 67 -4.80 -6.89 7.52
CA LEU A 67 -6.16 -6.72 7.05
C LEU A 67 -7.12 -7.70 7.72
N GLU A 68 -6.67 -8.91 8.03
CA GLU A 68 -7.49 -9.83 8.78
C GLU A 68 -7.79 -9.32 10.17
N GLN A 69 -6.79 -8.73 10.81
CA GLN A 69 -7.01 -8.14 12.14
C GLN A 69 -7.96 -6.95 12.05
N TYR A 70 -7.82 -6.15 10.99
CA TYR A 70 -8.73 -5.03 10.79
C TYR A 70 -10.16 -5.54 10.67
N THR A 71 -10.36 -6.57 9.85
CA THR A 71 -11.70 -7.11 9.63
C THR A 71 -12.30 -7.66 10.92
N ALA A 72 -11.47 -8.30 11.74
CA ALA A 72 -11.98 -8.83 13.01
C ALA A 72 -12.40 -7.71 13.96
N ALA A 73 -11.72 -6.58 13.90
CA ALA A 73 -12.01 -5.49 14.82
C ALA A 73 -13.11 -4.56 14.30
N PHE A 74 -13.17 -4.35 13.00
CA PHE A 74 -14.01 -3.29 12.46
C PHE A 74 -14.99 -3.76 11.39
N GLY A 75 -14.94 -5.01 10.99
CA GLY A 75 -15.83 -5.51 9.95
C GLY A 75 -15.15 -5.50 8.60
N ALA A 76 -15.88 -5.94 7.61
CA ALA A 76 -15.32 -6.13 6.28
C ALA A 76 -14.79 -4.83 5.70
N VAL A 77 -13.68 -4.94 4.99
CA VAL A 77 -13.14 -3.81 4.24
C VAL A 77 -14.08 -3.56 3.07
N GLY A 78 -14.42 -2.31 2.84
CA GLY A 78 -15.30 -1.98 1.74
C GLY A 78 -14.58 -2.08 0.41
N GLU A 79 -15.35 -1.90 -0.65
CA GLU A 79 -14.78 -1.92 -1.98
C GLU A 79 -13.97 -0.67 -2.22
N PRO A 80 -12.88 -0.77 -2.96
CA PRO A 80 -12.15 0.44 -3.29
C PRO A 80 -13.00 1.29 -4.21
N ARG A 81 -12.95 2.59 -3.97
CA ARG A 81 -13.64 3.50 -4.83
C ARG A 81 -12.66 3.99 -5.87
N PRO A 82 -12.88 3.72 -7.14
CA PRO A 82 -11.96 4.23 -8.15
C PRO A 82 -12.01 5.74 -8.17
N ALA A 83 -10.88 6.34 -8.00
CA ALA A 83 -10.83 7.77 -7.94
C ALA A 83 -11.36 8.35 -9.25
N GLY A 84 -12.32 9.23 -9.14
CA GLY A 84 -12.86 9.89 -10.31
C GLY A 84 -13.72 9.05 -11.18
N LYS A 85 -14.06 7.84 -10.76
CA LYS A 85 -14.96 7.03 -11.52
C LYS A 85 -16.17 6.77 -10.73
N PRO A 86 -17.28 6.77 -11.37
CA PRO A 86 -18.43 6.24 -10.70
C PRO A 86 -18.16 4.81 -10.42
N HIS A 87 -18.55 4.27 -9.61
CA HIS A 87 -18.08 3.03 -9.34
C HIS A 87 -18.59 1.99 -10.09
N ARG A 88 -18.07 1.69 -10.75
CA ARG A 88 -18.10 0.89 -11.52
C ARG A 88 -18.83 -0.03 -11.44
N ASP A 89 -18.85 0.12 -11.43
CA ASP A 89 -19.26 -0.42 -11.50
C ASP A 89 -19.66 -1.18 -11.28
N ARG A 90 -19.88 -1.22 -11.25
CA ARG A 90 -20.02 -1.65 -11.08
C ARG A 90 -20.75 -1.72 -11.04
#